data_ad1f481d718310611e18397132d94b8f
#
_entry.id   ad1f481d718310611e18397132d94b8f
#
_cell.length_a   1.000
_cell.length_b   1.000
_cell.length_c   1.000
_cell.angle_alpha   90.00
_cell.angle_beta   90.00
_cell.angle_gamma   90.00
#
_symmetry.space_group_name_H-M   'P 1'
#
loop_
_entity.id
_entity.type
_entity.pdbx_description
1 polymer ?
#
loop_
_entity_poly.entity_id
_entity_poly.type
_entity_poly.pdbx_seq_one_letter_code
_entity_poly.pdbx_strand_id
1 'polypeptide(L)'
;MGRKNLKLRVDNEGCLEVVDPGYDTLELIHSIDPEFKIKMAPLPLFSSPRIIKSKQTSCGLSSEELVNSSDEELWNLHAKILDCPSIETKSRQTDEESFLDLKIELAYRLLKSCRLCGRLCAVDRIAGRKGVCGLGKEATLDEYFVHIAEEPPINPSLNLVLWGCGLQCTFCQRYELLDPEGDGYPLSPSFWNEFASTVARSISFVGGNPDESLYAILKFLSYVPPLFNKPICWNSNGYASIIVYKLLSGIVDVYIPDAKFYSEKCSYELAGCKNYFEMFQAGIEEMVKQDIPIFVRMLVLPGHTECCHLPLIEYLSKYKEKVWLNILGQYYPPDISRKETVPSRKPFLSEMEKLFSYAERLGGPDWLLSKERGTFPGNDPATPFWSQRYKEEEFTS
;
A
#
# COMPACT_ATOMS: atom_id res chain seq x y z
N MET A 1 23.41 -12.50 11.50
CA MET A 1 22.58 -13.34 12.39
C MET A 1 21.26 -13.55 11.68
N GLY A 2 20.90 -14.80 11.31
CA GLY A 2 19.66 -15.08 10.60
C GLY A 2 18.44 -14.68 11.43
N ARG A 3 17.63 -13.78 10.88
CA ARG A 3 16.35 -13.41 11.47
C ARG A 3 15.47 -14.67 11.54
N LYS A 4 15.02 -15.06 12.71
CA LYS A 4 14.07 -16.16 12.87
C LYS A 4 12.72 -15.70 12.35
N ASN A 5 12.15 -16.44 11.42
CA ASN A 5 10.82 -16.12 10.86
C ASN A 5 9.74 -16.38 11.92
N LEU A 6 8.82 -15.43 12.05
CA LEU A 6 7.60 -15.58 12.82
C LEU A 6 6.82 -16.81 12.36
N LYS A 7 6.49 -17.73 13.27
CA LYS A 7 5.63 -18.86 12.98
C LYS A 7 4.27 -18.65 13.60
N LEU A 8 3.25 -18.64 12.76
CA LEU A 8 1.85 -18.52 13.15
C LEU A 8 1.12 -19.82 12.87
N ARG A 9 0.13 -20.13 13.69
CA ARG A 9 -0.80 -21.24 13.50
C ARG A 9 -2.23 -20.73 13.64
N VAL A 10 -3.15 -21.29 12.87
CA VAL A 10 -4.58 -21.07 13.05
C VAL A 10 -5.09 -22.12 14.01
N ASP A 11 -5.74 -21.72 15.09
CA ASP A 11 -6.37 -22.63 16.04
C ASP A 11 -7.74 -23.13 15.55
N ASN A 12 -8.37 -24.01 16.32
CA ASN A 12 -9.67 -24.60 15.98
C ASN A 12 -10.83 -23.59 15.97
N GLU A 13 -10.64 -22.41 16.55
CA GLU A 13 -11.61 -21.31 16.58
C GLU A 13 -11.41 -20.31 15.45
N GLY A 14 -10.41 -20.54 14.58
CA GLY A 14 -10.06 -19.64 13.48
C GLY A 14 -9.27 -18.41 13.93
N CYS A 15 -8.68 -18.44 15.12
CA CYS A 15 -7.77 -17.39 15.60
C CYS A 15 -6.32 -17.70 15.24
N LEU A 16 -5.52 -16.67 15.02
CA LEU A 16 -4.09 -16.81 14.83
C LEU A 16 -3.37 -16.91 16.18
N GLU A 17 -2.60 -17.97 16.32
CA GLU A 17 -1.73 -18.20 17.46
C GLU A 17 -0.27 -18.04 17.02
N VAL A 18 0.53 -17.31 17.78
CA VAL A 18 1.95 -17.18 17.58
C VAL A 18 2.64 -18.42 18.15
N VAL A 19 3.22 -19.24 17.30
CA VAL A 19 3.92 -20.49 17.69
C VAL A 19 5.42 -20.22 17.94
N ASP A 20 6.01 -19.27 17.21
CA ASP A 20 7.40 -18.85 17.39
C ASP A 20 7.47 -17.34 17.13
N PRO A 21 7.66 -16.54 18.17
CA PRO A 21 7.58 -15.08 18.07
C PRO A 21 8.70 -14.43 17.26
N GLY A 22 9.76 -15.12 16.92
CA GLY A 22 10.82 -14.68 15.98
C GLY A 22 11.37 -13.25 16.08
N TYR A 23 10.62 -12.34 16.68
CA TYR A 23 10.90 -10.91 16.85
C TYR A 23 10.65 -10.44 18.29
N ASP A 24 11.48 -9.53 18.76
CA ASP A 24 11.40 -8.94 20.12
C ASP A 24 10.02 -8.33 20.43
N THR A 25 9.36 -7.75 19.45
CA THR A 25 8.03 -7.13 19.60
C THR A 25 6.93 -8.13 19.94
N LEU A 26 7.00 -9.34 19.44
CA LEU A 26 6.00 -10.39 19.71
C LEU A 26 6.27 -11.11 21.02
N GLU A 27 7.54 -11.28 21.40
CA GLU A 27 7.91 -11.70 22.75
C GLU A 27 7.37 -10.73 23.78
N LEU A 28 7.40 -9.42 23.49
CA LEU A 28 6.86 -8.39 24.35
C LEU A 28 5.33 -8.46 24.43
N ILE A 29 4.63 -8.64 23.31
CA ILE A 29 3.17 -8.81 23.30
C ILE A 29 2.76 -10.06 24.09
N HIS A 30 3.43 -11.18 23.90
CA HIS A 30 3.17 -12.40 24.66
C HIS A 30 3.55 -12.31 26.14
N SER A 31 4.53 -11.47 26.51
CA SER A 31 4.86 -11.21 27.91
C SER A 31 3.79 -10.38 28.63
N ILE A 32 3.04 -9.57 27.87
CA ILE A 32 1.95 -8.72 28.38
C ILE A 32 0.62 -9.49 28.37
N ASP A 33 0.36 -10.24 27.31
CA ASP A 33 -0.86 -11.06 27.13
C ASP A 33 -0.51 -12.42 26.51
N PRO A 34 -0.25 -13.45 27.32
CA PRO A 34 0.06 -14.79 26.87
C PRO A 34 -1.07 -15.46 26.06
N GLU A 35 -2.30 -14.98 26.20
CA GLU A 35 -3.48 -15.46 25.48
C GLU A 35 -3.83 -14.61 24.26
N PHE A 36 -2.94 -13.71 23.87
CA PHE A 36 -3.16 -12.84 22.70
C PHE A 36 -3.50 -13.66 21.45
N LYS A 37 -4.73 -13.50 21.00
CA LYS A 37 -5.26 -14.13 19.78
C LYS A 37 -5.77 -13.07 18.83
N ILE A 38 -5.34 -13.13 17.58
CA ILE A 38 -5.89 -12.28 16.54
C ILE A 38 -7.18 -12.92 16.02
N LYS A 39 -8.31 -12.33 16.34
CA LYS A 39 -9.58 -12.75 15.76
C LYS A 39 -9.59 -12.39 14.28
N MET A 40 -9.59 -13.40 13.41
CA MET A 40 -9.70 -13.19 11.98
C MET A 40 -11.13 -12.80 11.61
N ALA A 41 -11.27 -11.69 10.89
CA ALA A 41 -12.55 -11.39 10.25
C ALA A 41 -12.95 -12.55 9.30
N PRO A 42 -14.23 -12.87 9.11
CA PRO A 42 -14.64 -13.83 8.10
C PRO A 42 -14.05 -13.44 6.75
N LEU A 43 -13.65 -14.41 5.94
CA LEU A 43 -13.17 -14.18 4.56
C LEU A 43 -14.37 -13.82 3.70
N PRO A 44 -14.65 -12.57 3.41
CA PRO A 44 -15.93 -12.30 2.75
C PRO A 44 -15.85 -11.85 1.31
N LEU A 45 -14.72 -11.44 0.79
CA LEU A 45 -14.79 -10.54 -0.36
C LEU A 45 -14.04 -10.99 -1.60
N PHE A 46 -13.19 -12.00 -1.53
CA PHE A 46 -12.32 -12.34 -2.66
C PHE A 46 -12.57 -13.79 -3.09
N SER A 47 -13.40 -13.97 -4.10
CA SER A 47 -13.63 -15.30 -4.70
C SER A 47 -12.42 -15.79 -5.50
N SER A 48 -11.67 -14.89 -6.10
CA SER A 48 -10.41 -15.13 -6.81
C SER A 48 -9.66 -13.82 -6.98
N PRO A 49 -8.34 -13.77 -6.78
CA PRO A 49 -7.54 -12.58 -7.03
C PRO A 49 -7.64 -12.11 -8.48
N ARG A 50 -7.77 -10.79 -8.67
CA ARG A 50 -7.91 -10.17 -10.00
C ARG A 50 -6.73 -10.48 -10.92
N ILE A 51 -5.54 -10.63 -10.34
CA ILE A 51 -4.32 -11.00 -11.07
C ILE A 51 -4.49 -12.32 -11.84
N ILE A 52 -5.16 -13.32 -11.27
CA ILE A 52 -5.37 -14.61 -11.93
C ILE A 52 -6.22 -14.42 -13.19
N LYS A 53 -7.30 -13.64 -13.12
CA LYS A 53 -8.13 -13.30 -14.26
C LYS A 53 -7.32 -12.56 -15.34
N SER A 54 -6.51 -11.58 -14.96
CA SER A 54 -5.67 -10.83 -15.92
C SER A 54 -4.64 -11.71 -16.63
N LYS A 55 -4.09 -12.74 -15.96
CA LYS A 55 -3.19 -13.73 -16.58
C LYS A 55 -3.92 -14.67 -17.56
N GLN A 56 -5.19 -14.94 -17.33
CA GLN A 56 -6.00 -15.84 -18.15
C GLN A 56 -6.68 -15.12 -19.33
N THR A 57 -6.88 -13.82 -19.23
CA THR A 57 -7.50 -13.01 -20.27
C THR A 57 -6.49 -12.76 -21.40
N SER A 58 -6.83 -13.17 -22.63
CA SER A 58 -6.01 -12.84 -23.81
C SER A 58 -6.08 -11.35 -24.13
N CYS A 59 -4.95 -10.75 -24.54
CA CYS A 59 -4.96 -9.42 -25.13
C CYS A 59 -5.16 -9.45 -26.66
N GLY A 60 -5.17 -10.64 -27.28
CA GLY A 60 -5.39 -10.82 -28.73
C GLY A 60 -4.18 -10.45 -29.59
N LEU A 61 -3.00 -10.30 -29.00
CA LEU A 61 -1.73 -10.02 -29.67
C LEU A 61 -0.72 -11.11 -29.36
N SER A 62 0.10 -11.47 -30.33
CA SER A 62 1.32 -12.24 -30.13
C SER A 62 2.41 -11.39 -29.46
N SER A 63 3.48 -12.02 -28.96
CA SER A 63 4.64 -11.32 -28.39
C SER A 63 5.26 -10.32 -29.35
N GLU A 64 5.35 -10.67 -30.65
CA GLU A 64 5.92 -9.81 -31.67
C GLU A 64 5.00 -8.59 -31.94
N GLU A 65 3.70 -8.80 -32.06
CA GLU A 65 2.73 -7.71 -32.26
C GLU A 65 2.70 -6.79 -31.04
N LEU A 66 2.74 -7.33 -29.83
CA LEU A 66 2.75 -6.55 -28.58
C LEU A 66 3.94 -5.58 -28.54
N VAL A 67 5.15 -6.06 -28.89
CA VAL A 67 6.36 -5.22 -28.88
C VAL A 67 6.37 -4.20 -30.01
N ASN A 68 5.82 -4.53 -31.17
CA ASN A 68 5.84 -3.67 -32.36
C ASN A 68 4.68 -2.66 -32.44
N SER A 69 3.59 -2.85 -31.68
CA SER A 69 2.47 -1.90 -31.63
C SER A 69 2.88 -0.57 -31.03
N SER A 70 2.23 0.50 -31.45
CA SER A 70 2.43 1.84 -30.87
C SER A 70 1.86 1.95 -29.46
N ASP A 71 2.31 2.94 -28.69
CA ASP A 71 1.78 3.20 -27.35
C ASP A 71 0.27 3.50 -27.40
N GLU A 72 -0.19 4.24 -28.41
CA GLU A 72 -1.60 4.58 -28.59
C GLU A 72 -2.46 3.33 -28.81
N GLU A 73 -2.01 2.42 -29.69
CA GLU A 73 -2.72 1.15 -29.94
C GLU A 73 -2.81 0.29 -28.67
N LEU A 74 -1.71 0.17 -27.93
CA LEU A 74 -1.70 -0.60 -26.69
C LEU A 74 -2.58 0.00 -25.61
N TRP A 75 -2.60 1.33 -25.44
CA TRP A 75 -3.48 2.00 -24.48
C TRP A 75 -4.96 1.88 -24.88
N ASN A 76 -5.28 1.97 -26.17
CA ASN A 76 -6.64 1.77 -26.67
C ASN A 76 -7.10 0.32 -26.44
N LEU A 77 -6.22 -0.65 -26.68
CA LEU A 77 -6.50 -2.06 -26.40
C LEU A 77 -6.71 -2.30 -24.90
N HIS A 78 -5.86 -1.72 -24.06
CA HIS A 78 -5.97 -1.80 -22.60
C HIS A 78 -7.33 -1.26 -22.11
N ALA A 79 -7.73 -0.09 -22.58
CA ALA A 79 -9.03 0.50 -22.24
C ALA A 79 -10.20 -0.39 -22.69
N LYS A 80 -10.16 -0.87 -23.96
CA LYS A 80 -11.18 -1.76 -24.50
C LYS A 80 -11.36 -3.04 -23.69
N ILE A 81 -10.28 -3.64 -23.18
CA ILE A 81 -10.35 -4.84 -22.36
C ILE A 81 -10.99 -4.53 -21.00
N LEU A 82 -10.69 -3.38 -20.39
CA LEU A 82 -11.28 -2.97 -19.11
C LEU A 82 -12.78 -2.64 -19.23
N ASP A 83 -13.20 -2.00 -20.32
CA ASP A 83 -14.58 -1.55 -20.52
C ASP A 83 -15.52 -2.70 -20.94
N CYS A 84 -15.00 -3.90 -21.21
CA CYS A 84 -15.80 -5.03 -21.64
C CYS A 84 -16.06 -6.02 -20.49
N PRO A 85 -17.13 -5.83 -19.70
CA PRO A 85 -17.45 -6.71 -18.55
C PRO A 85 -17.83 -8.13 -18.99
N SER A 86 -18.18 -8.32 -20.24
CA SER A 86 -18.60 -9.59 -20.87
C SER A 86 -17.55 -10.20 -21.79
N ILE A 87 -16.29 -9.83 -21.68
CA ILE A 87 -15.27 -10.74 -22.19
C ILE A 87 -15.39 -11.99 -21.30
N GLU A 88 -16.31 -12.88 -21.69
CA GLU A 88 -16.06 -14.30 -21.56
C GLU A 88 -14.60 -14.43 -21.87
N THR A 89 -13.81 -14.70 -20.84
CA THR A 89 -12.37 -14.86 -20.96
C THR A 89 -12.15 -15.76 -22.17
N LYS A 90 -11.83 -15.16 -23.34
CA LYS A 90 -11.30 -15.96 -24.42
C LYS A 90 -10.10 -16.60 -23.78
N SER A 91 -10.23 -17.89 -23.48
CA SER A 91 -9.14 -18.66 -22.94
C SER A 91 -7.95 -18.40 -23.86
N ARG A 92 -6.86 -17.92 -23.27
CA ARG A 92 -5.61 -17.60 -23.95
C ARG A 92 -5.27 -18.72 -24.93
N GLN A 93 -5.21 -18.41 -26.21
CA GLN A 93 -4.64 -19.32 -27.20
C GLN A 93 -3.14 -19.41 -26.95
N THR A 94 -2.51 -20.52 -27.36
CA THR A 94 -1.12 -20.84 -27.02
C THR A 94 -0.08 -19.82 -27.49
N ASP A 95 -0.45 -18.97 -28.45
CA ASP A 95 0.40 -17.98 -29.13
C ASP A 95 0.01 -16.51 -28.83
N GLU A 96 -1.01 -16.30 -28.02
CA GLU A 96 -1.45 -14.95 -27.61
C GLU A 96 -0.91 -14.57 -26.23
N GLU A 97 -0.55 -13.32 -26.05
CA GLU A 97 -0.14 -12.75 -24.76
C GLU A 97 -1.36 -12.45 -23.88
N SER A 98 -1.15 -12.41 -22.57
CA SER A 98 -2.21 -12.10 -21.61
C SER A 98 -2.42 -10.60 -21.44
N PHE A 99 -3.54 -10.23 -20.82
CA PHE A 99 -3.80 -8.85 -20.43
C PHE A 99 -2.76 -8.33 -19.43
N LEU A 100 -2.19 -9.22 -18.59
CA LEU A 100 -1.07 -8.85 -17.72
C LEU A 100 0.19 -8.54 -18.53
N ASP A 101 0.49 -9.30 -19.60
CA ASP A 101 1.67 -9.06 -20.44
C ASP A 101 1.56 -7.71 -21.15
N LEU A 102 0.35 -7.33 -21.62
CA LEU A 102 0.08 -5.98 -22.14
C LEU A 102 0.39 -4.90 -21.12
N LYS A 103 0.01 -5.07 -19.86
CA LYS A 103 0.29 -4.12 -18.78
C LYS A 103 1.79 -4.03 -18.46
N ILE A 104 2.49 -5.17 -18.49
CA ILE A 104 3.94 -5.23 -18.30
C ILE A 104 4.65 -4.43 -19.39
N GLU A 105 4.26 -4.62 -20.65
CA GLU A 105 4.83 -3.89 -21.79
C GLU A 105 4.57 -2.38 -21.66
N LEU A 106 3.35 -1.97 -21.36
CA LEU A 106 3.03 -0.56 -21.13
C LEU A 106 3.84 0.04 -19.96
N ALA A 107 3.96 -0.68 -18.85
CA ALA A 107 4.77 -0.25 -17.71
C ALA A 107 6.25 -0.15 -18.06
N TYR A 108 6.79 -1.08 -18.87
CA TYR A 108 8.15 -1.03 -19.36
C TYR A 108 8.42 0.22 -20.21
N ARG A 109 7.53 0.55 -21.13
CA ARG A 109 7.64 1.74 -21.99
C ARG A 109 7.64 3.03 -21.17
N LEU A 110 6.84 3.09 -20.09
CA LEU A 110 6.83 4.25 -19.19
C LEU A 110 8.20 4.51 -18.53
N LEU A 111 9.07 3.50 -18.41
CA LEU A 111 10.41 3.68 -17.84
C LEU A 111 11.38 4.43 -18.75
N LYS A 112 11.16 4.49 -20.07
CA LYS A 112 11.99 5.26 -21.00
C LYS A 112 11.92 6.76 -20.73
N SER A 113 10.79 7.23 -20.20
CA SER A 113 10.57 8.60 -19.76
C SER A 113 9.66 8.55 -18.54
N CYS A 114 10.26 8.26 -17.38
CA CYS A 114 9.56 7.86 -16.16
C CYS A 114 8.52 8.90 -15.70
N ARG A 115 7.26 8.46 -15.59
CA ARG A 115 6.10 9.25 -15.14
C ARG A 115 5.24 8.48 -14.14
N LEU A 116 5.84 7.58 -13.34
CA LEU A 116 5.07 6.71 -12.43
C LEU A 116 4.55 7.45 -11.20
N CYS A 117 5.24 8.48 -10.72
CA CYS A 117 4.80 9.27 -9.58
C CYS A 117 4.69 10.76 -9.92
N GLY A 118 4.13 11.55 -9.01
CA GLY A 118 3.93 12.99 -9.19
C GLY A 118 5.20 13.82 -9.38
N ARG A 119 6.38 13.21 -9.24
CA ARG A 119 7.65 13.84 -9.63
C ARG A 119 7.77 14.07 -11.14
N LEU A 120 7.15 13.20 -11.94
CA LEU A 120 7.17 13.28 -13.41
C LEU A 120 8.56 13.57 -13.98
N CYS A 121 9.59 12.93 -13.41
CA CYS A 121 11.00 13.30 -13.62
C CYS A 121 11.51 13.00 -15.04
N ALA A 122 10.78 12.23 -15.84
CA ALA A 122 11.09 11.86 -17.21
C ALA A 122 12.50 11.26 -17.44
N VAL A 123 13.11 10.69 -16.40
CA VAL A 123 14.40 9.98 -16.53
C VAL A 123 14.21 8.67 -17.27
N ASP A 124 15.21 8.29 -18.06
CA ASP A 124 15.28 6.99 -18.72
C ASP A 124 15.85 5.95 -17.74
N ARG A 125 14.95 5.20 -17.10
CA ARG A 125 15.32 4.16 -16.13
C ARG A 125 15.81 2.88 -16.82
N ILE A 126 15.49 2.68 -18.10
CA ILE A 126 16.00 1.56 -18.90
C ILE A 126 17.48 1.76 -19.18
N ALA A 127 17.90 3.00 -19.47
CA ALA A 127 19.29 3.37 -19.60
C ALA A 127 20.04 3.51 -18.26
N GLY A 128 19.44 3.05 -17.15
CA GLY A 128 20.08 3.07 -15.83
C GLY A 128 20.06 4.41 -15.11
N ARG A 129 19.35 5.42 -15.63
CA ARG A 129 19.22 6.71 -14.93
C ARG A 129 18.24 6.55 -13.77
N LYS A 130 18.53 7.22 -12.66
CA LYS A 130 17.70 7.23 -11.46
C LYS A 130 17.10 8.61 -11.23
N GLY A 131 15.82 8.64 -10.82
CA GLY A 131 15.15 9.87 -10.39
C GLY A 131 15.30 10.10 -8.88
N VAL A 132 14.43 10.93 -8.30
CA VAL A 132 14.40 11.24 -6.86
C VAL A 132 14.18 9.97 -6.01
N CYS A 133 13.44 9.00 -6.52
CA CYS A 133 13.19 7.72 -5.84
C CYS A 133 14.41 6.79 -5.73
N GLY A 134 15.51 7.10 -6.42
CA GLY A 134 16.72 6.28 -6.42
C GLY A 134 16.64 4.97 -7.24
N LEU A 135 15.49 4.68 -7.88
CA LEU A 135 15.24 3.38 -8.51
C LEU A 135 15.63 3.34 -9.98
N GLY A 136 16.18 2.20 -10.39
CA GLY A 136 16.34 1.76 -11.77
C GLY A 136 15.10 1.00 -12.28
N LYS A 137 15.32 0.07 -13.23
CA LYS A 137 14.26 -0.77 -13.83
C LYS A 137 13.74 -1.84 -12.87
N GLU A 138 14.63 -2.47 -12.11
CA GLU A 138 14.31 -3.55 -11.19
C GLU A 138 13.86 -3.00 -9.82
N ALA A 139 13.11 -3.80 -9.08
CA ALA A 139 12.74 -3.51 -7.70
C ALA A 139 13.66 -4.23 -6.73
N THR A 140 13.98 -3.56 -5.65
CA THR A 140 14.74 -4.11 -4.54
C THR A 140 13.81 -4.28 -3.35
N LEU A 141 13.82 -5.46 -2.76
CA LEU A 141 13.10 -5.82 -1.55
C LEU A 141 14.05 -5.66 -0.36
N ASP A 142 13.63 -4.90 0.67
CA ASP A 142 14.37 -4.78 1.93
C ASP A 142 14.13 -6.02 2.79
N GLU A 143 12.86 -6.25 3.09
CA GLU A 143 12.42 -7.38 3.90
C GLU A 143 10.99 -7.81 3.50
N TYR A 144 10.56 -8.95 4.00
CA TYR A 144 9.16 -9.36 3.98
C TYR A 144 8.81 -10.04 5.31
N PHE A 145 7.60 -9.79 5.78
CA PHE A 145 7.12 -10.35 7.04
C PHE A 145 5.59 -10.40 7.09
N VAL A 146 5.06 -11.29 7.91
CA VAL A 146 3.60 -11.32 8.17
C VAL A 146 3.26 -10.24 9.19
N HIS A 147 2.53 -9.24 8.75
CA HIS A 147 2.03 -8.14 9.58
C HIS A 147 0.63 -8.48 10.10
N ILE A 148 0.43 -8.32 11.41
CA ILE A 148 -0.78 -8.75 12.12
C ILE A 148 -1.68 -7.59 12.57
N ALA A 149 -1.36 -6.37 12.16
CA ALA A 149 -2.07 -5.15 12.54
C ALA A 149 -2.56 -4.37 11.30
N GLU A 150 -2.94 -5.07 10.24
CA GLU A 150 -3.57 -4.49 9.06
C GLU A 150 -5.08 -4.32 9.25
N GLU A 151 -5.74 -3.69 8.29
CA GLU A 151 -7.19 -3.57 8.25
C GLU A 151 -7.86 -4.97 8.33
N PRO A 152 -8.94 -5.15 9.12
CA PRO A 152 -9.52 -6.46 9.41
C PRO A 152 -9.74 -7.37 8.20
N PRO A 153 -10.23 -6.85 7.05
CA PRO A 153 -10.49 -7.72 5.89
C PRO A 153 -9.25 -8.35 5.26
N ILE A 154 -8.07 -7.74 5.45
CA ILE A 154 -6.81 -8.19 4.83
C ILE A 154 -5.82 -8.76 5.86
N ASN A 155 -6.14 -8.66 7.14
CA ASN A 155 -5.27 -9.05 8.24
C ASN A 155 -5.34 -10.58 8.48
N PRO A 156 -4.20 -11.27 8.69
CA PRO A 156 -2.81 -10.79 8.58
C PRO A 156 -2.34 -10.68 7.13
N SER A 157 -1.43 -9.76 6.85
CA SER A 157 -0.88 -9.53 5.51
C SER A 157 0.60 -9.89 5.43
N LEU A 158 1.03 -10.54 4.36
CA LEU A 158 2.44 -10.63 4.02
C LEU A 158 2.87 -9.32 3.37
N ASN A 159 3.61 -8.51 4.11
CA ASN A 159 4.11 -7.24 3.64
C ASN A 159 5.46 -7.41 2.95
N LEU A 160 5.54 -6.99 1.69
CA LEU A 160 6.75 -6.94 0.88
C LEU A 160 7.28 -5.52 0.90
N VAL A 161 8.32 -5.26 1.68
CA VAL A 161 8.88 -3.93 1.91
C VAL A 161 9.88 -3.58 0.83
N LEU A 162 9.53 -2.64 -0.04
CA LEU A 162 10.31 -2.22 -1.20
C LEU A 162 11.18 -1.01 -0.88
N TRP A 163 12.33 -0.93 -1.55
CA TRP A 163 13.19 0.25 -1.55
C TRP A 163 12.65 1.32 -2.48
N GLY A 164 13.05 2.58 -2.20
CA GLY A 164 12.80 3.74 -3.02
C GLY A 164 11.43 4.38 -2.82
N CYS A 165 11.39 5.71 -2.88
CA CYS A 165 10.15 6.48 -2.73
C CYS A 165 10.25 7.83 -3.46
N GLY A 166 9.21 8.22 -4.17
CA GLY A 166 9.10 9.54 -4.80
C GLY A 166 8.96 10.68 -3.80
N LEU A 167 8.47 10.41 -2.59
CA LEU A 167 8.43 11.37 -1.49
C LEU A 167 9.72 11.30 -0.67
N GLN A 168 10.13 12.46 -0.15
CA GLN A 168 11.28 12.62 0.74
C GLN A 168 10.82 13.14 2.09
N CYS A 169 9.85 12.43 2.71
CA CYS A 169 9.23 12.86 3.95
C CYS A 169 10.27 13.02 5.07
N THR A 170 10.33 14.20 5.65
CA THR A 170 11.25 14.52 6.76
C THR A 170 10.91 13.76 8.04
N PHE A 171 9.66 13.27 8.13
CA PHE A 171 9.14 12.45 9.23
C PHE A 171 9.06 10.96 8.89
N CYS A 172 9.72 10.50 7.84
CA CYS A 172 9.68 9.10 7.43
C CYS A 172 10.34 8.22 8.50
N GLN A 173 9.60 7.20 8.97
CA GLN A 173 10.10 6.25 9.96
C GLN A 173 10.97 5.16 9.32
N ARG A 174 10.86 4.98 8.00
CA ARG A 174 11.65 4.04 7.18
C ARG A 174 12.54 4.81 6.20
N TYR A 175 13.21 5.83 6.70
CA TYR A 175 14.06 6.72 5.88
C TYR A 175 15.25 6.01 5.24
N GLU A 176 15.67 4.90 5.82
CA GLU A 176 16.72 4.04 5.29
C GLU A 176 16.36 3.53 3.88
N LEU A 177 15.07 3.33 3.61
CA LEU A 177 14.57 2.90 2.31
C LEU A 177 14.68 3.98 1.21
N LEU A 178 15.06 5.20 1.57
CA LEU A 178 15.32 6.29 0.64
C LEU A 178 16.76 6.30 0.11
N ASP A 179 17.66 5.53 0.72
CA ASP A 179 19.03 5.41 0.30
C ASP A 179 19.12 4.55 -0.98
N PRO A 180 19.56 5.13 -2.11
CA PRO A 180 19.64 4.38 -3.37
C PRO A 180 20.76 3.30 -3.37
N GLU A 181 21.66 3.32 -2.40
CA GLU A 181 22.76 2.37 -2.24
C GLU A 181 22.50 1.35 -1.13
N GLY A 182 21.28 1.32 -0.57
CA GLY A 182 20.91 0.41 0.50
C GLY A 182 20.99 -1.05 0.09
N ASP A 183 21.30 -1.90 1.07
CA ASP A 183 21.38 -3.35 0.92
C ASP A 183 19.98 -3.97 0.89
N GLY A 184 19.59 -4.49 -0.26
CA GLY A 184 18.36 -5.26 -0.44
C GLY A 184 18.59 -6.39 -1.44
N TYR A 185 17.59 -7.21 -1.65
CA TYR A 185 17.67 -8.30 -2.61
C TYR A 185 16.63 -8.13 -3.73
N PRO A 186 16.93 -8.63 -4.94
CA PRO A 186 16.01 -8.50 -6.07
C PRO A 186 14.66 -9.16 -5.77
N LEU A 187 13.57 -8.55 -6.18
CA LEU A 187 12.25 -9.16 -6.16
C LEU A 187 12.22 -10.35 -7.12
N SER A 188 12.43 -11.57 -6.59
CA SER A 188 12.66 -12.78 -7.37
C SER A 188 11.40 -13.64 -7.47
N PRO A 189 11.12 -14.25 -8.65
CA PRO A 189 10.04 -15.22 -8.80
C PRO A 189 10.10 -16.41 -7.84
N SER A 190 11.29 -16.79 -7.36
CA SER A 190 11.48 -17.89 -6.41
C SER A 190 10.73 -17.69 -5.08
N PHE A 191 10.44 -16.45 -4.70
CA PHE A 191 9.68 -16.15 -3.48
C PHE A 191 8.26 -16.68 -3.49
N TRP A 192 7.65 -16.91 -4.67
CA TRP A 192 6.28 -17.39 -4.75
C TRP A 192 6.05 -18.74 -4.06
N ASN A 193 7.06 -19.62 -4.01
CA ASN A 193 6.94 -20.90 -3.31
C ASN A 193 6.73 -20.71 -1.80
N GLU A 194 7.40 -19.71 -1.22
CA GLU A 194 7.26 -19.37 0.20
C GLU A 194 5.98 -18.53 0.44
N PHE A 195 5.75 -17.51 -0.38
CA PHE A 195 4.61 -16.61 -0.23
C PHE A 195 3.26 -17.31 -0.38
N ALA A 196 3.15 -18.27 -1.29
CA ALA A 196 1.93 -19.05 -1.46
C ALA A 196 1.60 -19.91 -0.23
N SER A 197 2.62 -20.38 0.50
CA SER A 197 2.47 -21.24 1.67
C SER A 197 2.31 -20.50 2.99
N THR A 198 2.48 -19.17 3.00
CA THR A 198 2.34 -18.36 4.22
C THR A 198 0.92 -18.41 4.79
N VAL A 199 0.79 -18.26 6.10
CA VAL A 199 -0.49 -18.11 6.80
C VAL A 199 -1.18 -16.76 6.57
N ALA A 200 -0.48 -15.79 5.96
CA ALA A 200 -1.06 -14.50 5.61
C ALA A 200 -2.28 -14.66 4.71
N ARG A 201 -3.28 -13.83 4.93
CA ARG A 201 -4.55 -13.81 4.18
C ARG A 201 -4.49 -12.92 2.95
N SER A 202 -3.52 -12.02 2.90
CA SER A 202 -3.26 -11.10 1.78
C SER A 202 -1.77 -10.95 1.54
N ILE A 203 -1.42 -10.38 0.39
CA ILE A 203 -0.06 -9.94 0.08
C ILE A 203 -0.09 -8.44 -0.20
N SER A 204 0.73 -7.67 0.50
CA SER A 204 0.78 -6.21 0.39
C SER A 204 2.13 -5.74 -0.11
N PHE A 205 2.13 -5.00 -1.21
CA PHE A 205 3.29 -4.25 -1.66
C PHE A 205 3.35 -2.93 -0.92
N VAL A 206 4.43 -2.70 -0.18
CA VAL A 206 4.59 -1.60 0.79
C VAL A 206 6.07 -1.19 0.87
N GLY A 207 6.42 -0.35 1.78
CA GLY A 207 7.82 -0.01 2.10
C GLY A 207 8.16 1.43 1.81
N GLY A 208 9.18 1.70 0.98
CA GLY A 208 9.44 3.01 0.44
C GLY A 208 8.21 3.52 -0.29
N ASN A 209 7.94 2.95 -1.47
CA ASN A 209 6.64 3.06 -2.14
C ASN A 209 6.55 2.10 -3.33
N PRO A 210 5.45 1.37 -3.55
CA PRO A 210 5.34 0.42 -4.65
C PRO A 210 5.14 1.07 -6.03
N ASP A 211 4.61 2.28 -6.10
CA ASP A 211 4.25 2.94 -7.36
C ASP A 211 5.45 3.08 -8.31
N GLU A 212 6.61 3.44 -7.77
CA GLU A 212 7.83 3.60 -8.55
C GLU A 212 8.41 2.26 -9.02
N SER A 213 8.00 1.15 -8.42
CA SER A 213 8.42 -0.22 -8.77
C SER A 213 7.39 -0.97 -9.62
N LEU A 214 6.37 -0.28 -10.16
CA LEU A 214 5.23 -0.87 -10.85
C LEU A 214 5.64 -1.93 -11.88
N TYR A 215 6.56 -1.63 -12.79
CA TYR A 215 7.00 -2.57 -13.83
C TYR A 215 7.54 -3.87 -13.23
N ALA A 216 8.46 -3.75 -12.26
CA ALA A 216 9.09 -4.91 -11.63
C ALA A 216 8.08 -5.74 -10.84
N ILE A 217 7.11 -5.09 -10.19
CA ILE A 217 6.03 -5.77 -9.46
C ILE A 217 5.11 -6.51 -10.42
N LEU A 218 4.66 -5.88 -11.52
CA LEU A 218 3.83 -6.55 -12.53
C LEU A 218 4.56 -7.76 -13.13
N LYS A 219 5.85 -7.63 -13.43
CA LYS A 219 6.69 -8.73 -13.88
C LYS A 219 6.81 -9.84 -12.83
N PHE A 220 6.97 -9.51 -11.56
CA PHE A 220 6.95 -10.48 -10.46
C PHE A 220 5.60 -11.19 -10.36
N LEU A 221 4.48 -10.45 -10.49
CA LEU A 221 3.13 -10.99 -10.46
C LEU A 221 2.84 -11.93 -11.64
N SER A 222 3.57 -11.85 -12.76
CA SER A 222 3.39 -12.78 -13.87
C SER A 222 3.78 -14.23 -13.50
N TYR A 223 4.56 -14.40 -12.46
CA TYR A 223 4.97 -15.72 -11.94
C TYR A 223 4.06 -16.26 -10.83
N VAL A 224 2.98 -15.55 -10.48
CA VAL A 224 2.04 -16.02 -9.44
C VAL A 224 1.50 -17.40 -9.81
N PRO A 225 1.48 -18.37 -8.86
CA PRO A 225 0.98 -19.72 -9.13
C PRO A 225 -0.49 -19.73 -9.57
N PRO A 226 -0.93 -20.66 -10.45
CA PRO A 226 -2.31 -20.72 -10.93
C PRO A 226 -3.37 -20.89 -9.84
N LEU A 227 -3.03 -21.54 -8.73
CA LEU A 227 -3.91 -21.79 -7.59
C LEU A 227 -3.79 -20.71 -6.49
N PHE A 228 -3.10 -19.61 -6.78
CA PHE A 228 -2.97 -18.51 -5.85
C PHE A 228 -4.34 -17.88 -5.57
N ASN A 229 -4.66 -17.70 -4.29
CA ASN A 229 -6.00 -17.28 -3.84
C ASN A 229 -5.99 -16.15 -2.80
N LYS A 230 -4.86 -15.47 -2.62
CA LYS A 230 -4.74 -14.35 -1.67
C LYS A 230 -4.91 -13.03 -2.40
N PRO A 231 -5.71 -12.08 -1.87
CA PRO A 231 -5.82 -10.75 -2.47
C PRO A 231 -4.48 -10.02 -2.48
N ILE A 232 -4.27 -9.26 -3.55
CA ILE A 232 -3.14 -8.35 -3.72
C ILE A 232 -3.55 -6.97 -3.23
N CYS A 233 -2.81 -6.46 -2.23
CA CYS A 233 -3.00 -5.14 -1.66
C CYS A 233 -1.91 -4.18 -2.15
N TRP A 234 -2.30 -2.95 -2.47
CA TRP A 234 -1.41 -1.89 -2.91
C TRP A 234 -1.38 -0.78 -1.88
N ASN A 235 -0.34 -0.78 -1.04
CA ASN A 235 -0.16 0.17 0.05
C ASN A 235 0.82 1.26 -0.39
N SER A 236 0.30 2.42 -0.78
CA SER A 236 1.07 3.48 -1.42
C SER A 236 0.97 4.81 -0.67
N ASN A 237 1.92 5.69 -0.95
CA ASN A 237 1.95 7.03 -0.39
C ASN A 237 0.92 8.00 -1.01
N GLY A 238 0.11 7.54 -1.97
CA GLY A 238 -0.92 8.34 -2.64
C GLY A 238 -0.38 9.38 -3.64
N TYR A 239 0.91 9.32 -4.01
CA TYR A 239 1.55 10.28 -4.92
C TYR A 239 1.84 9.69 -6.31
N ALA A 240 1.14 8.65 -6.71
CA ALA A 240 1.27 8.06 -8.03
C ALA A 240 0.60 8.90 -9.11
N SER A 241 1.08 8.79 -10.35
CA SER A 241 0.34 9.29 -11.49
C SER A 241 -0.87 8.42 -11.79
N ILE A 242 -1.91 9.00 -12.40
CA ILE A 242 -3.13 8.28 -12.77
C ILE A 242 -2.86 7.03 -13.64
N ILE A 243 -1.79 7.04 -14.41
CA ILE A 243 -1.37 5.94 -15.28
C ILE A 243 -1.08 4.67 -14.46
N VAL A 244 -0.49 4.81 -13.26
CA VAL A 244 -0.23 3.68 -12.35
C VAL A 244 -1.54 3.00 -11.97
N TYR A 245 -2.54 3.75 -11.52
CA TYR A 245 -3.82 3.20 -11.11
C TYR A 245 -4.59 2.56 -12.29
N LYS A 246 -4.47 3.10 -13.50
CA LYS A 246 -5.01 2.47 -14.71
C LYS A 246 -4.36 1.11 -14.97
N LEU A 247 -3.03 1.00 -14.85
CA LEU A 247 -2.33 -0.27 -15.03
C LEU A 247 -2.62 -1.27 -13.91
N LEU A 248 -2.90 -0.80 -12.69
CA LEU A 248 -3.27 -1.65 -11.55
C LEU A 248 -4.72 -2.16 -11.62
N SER A 249 -5.56 -1.54 -12.45
CA SER A 249 -6.95 -2.00 -12.65
C SER A 249 -6.98 -3.45 -13.16
N GLY A 250 -7.75 -4.30 -12.49
CA GLY A 250 -7.78 -5.75 -12.79
C GLY A 250 -6.56 -6.55 -12.28
N ILE A 251 -5.67 -5.93 -11.52
CA ILE A 251 -4.52 -6.57 -10.87
C ILE A 251 -4.68 -6.58 -9.35
N VAL A 252 -4.94 -5.40 -8.77
CA VAL A 252 -5.05 -5.16 -7.34
C VAL A 252 -6.47 -5.45 -6.87
N ASP A 253 -6.58 -6.04 -5.68
CA ASP A 253 -7.85 -6.37 -5.03
C ASP A 253 -8.22 -5.36 -3.94
N VAL A 254 -7.23 -4.68 -3.34
CA VAL A 254 -7.43 -3.67 -2.29
C VAL A 254 -6.41 -2.54 -2.46
N TYR A 255 -6.88 -1.31 -2.45
CA TYR A 255 -6.02 -0.13 -2.35
C TYR A 255 -5.90 0.36 -0.91
N ILE A 256 -4.68 0.75 -0.51
CA ILE A 256 -4.38 1.31 0.81
C ILE A 256 -3.53 2.59 0.63
N PRO A 257 -4.10 3.66 0.06
CA PRO A 257 -3.36 4.89 -0.13
C PRO A 257 -3.28 5.72 1.14
N ASP A 258 -2.12 6.36 1.37
CA ASP A 258 -1.97 7.36 2.42
C ASP A 258 -2.52 8.72 1.98
N ALA A 259 -3.34 9.35 2.80
CA ALA A 259 -3.73 10.75 2.69
C ALA A 259 -2.81 11.61 3.57
N LYS A 260 -1.73 12.16 2.98
CA LYS A 260 -0.69 12.84 3.77
C LYS A 260 -0.89 14.36 3.84
N PHE A 261 -1.17 15.02 2.72
CA PHE A 261 -1.22 16.48 2.63
C PHE A 261 -2.38 16.96 1.77
N TYR A 262 -3.05 18.01 2.25
CA TYR A 262 -3.96 18.83 1.44
C TYR A 262 -3.25 20.11 0.98
N SER A 263 -2.49 20.72 1.88
CA SER A 263 -1.76 21.96 1.63
C SER A 263 -0.48 21.71 0.81
N GLU A 264 -0.31 22.42 -0.30
CA GLU A 264 0.90 22.36 -1.11
C GLU A 264 2.13 22.86 -0.34
N LYS A 265 1.97 23.88 0.51
CA LYS A 265 3.03 24.35 1.40
C LYS A 265 3.52 23.19 2.29
N CYS A 266 2.62 22.45 2.94
CA CYS A 266 2.99 21.34 3.81
C CYS A 266 3.66 20.21 3.04
N SER A 267 3.16 19.84 1.86
CA SER A 267 3.78 18.80 1.04
C SER A 267 5.17 19.16 0.56
N TYR A 268 5.39 20.45 0.26
CA TYR A 268 6.72 20.92 -0.12
C TYR A 268 7.70 20.95 1.06
N GLU A 269 7.29 21.48 2.21
CA GLU A 269 8.14 21.62 3.39
C GLU A 269 8.46 20.25 4.02
N LEU A 270 7.48 19.35 4.08
CA LEU A 270 7.60 18.08 4.80
C LEU A 270 7.98 16.88 3.94
N ALA A 271 7.73 16.93 2.62
CA ALA A 271 8.04 15.81 1.73
C ALA A 271 8.78 16.22 0.45
N GLY A 272 9.13 17.51 0.31
CA GLY A 272 9.86 18.04 -0.84
C GLY A 272 9.12 17.86 -2.16
N CYS A 273 7.79 17.74 -2.16
CA CYS A 273 7.00 17.49 -3.37
C CYS A 273 5.99 18.62 -3.63
N LYS A 274 5.63 18.77 -4.90
CA LYS A 274 4.57 19.65 -5.36
C LYS A 274 3.36 18.83 -5.81
N ASN A 275 2.20 19.47 -5.92
CA ASN A 275 0.98 18.89 -6.48
C ASN A 275 0.56 17.57 -5.79
N TYR A 276 0.90 17.40 -4.49
CA TYR A 276 0.56 16.16 -3.80
C TYR A 276 -0.96 15.92 -3.82
N PHE A 277 -1.75 16.91 -3.42
CA PHE A 277 -3.20 16.75 -3.34
C PHE A 277 -3.84 16.50 -4.71
N GLU A 278 -3.36 17.15 -5.76
CA GLU A 278 -3.85 16.93 -7.13
C GLU A 278 -3.60 15.48 -7.59
N MET A 279 -2.40 14.95 -7.31
CA MET A 279 -2.07 13.54 -7.61
C MET A 279 -2.93 12.58 -6.80
N PHE A 280 -3.06 12.82 -5.50
CA PHE A 280 -3.90 12.04 -4.60
C PHE A 280 -5.36 12.04 -5.04
N GLN A 281 -5.90 13.22 -5.35
CA GLN A 281 -7.27 13.37 -5.85
C GLN A 281 -7.50 12.56 -7.12
N ALA A 282 -6.66 12.73 -8.13
CA ALA A 282 -6.75 11.99 -9.39
C ALA A 282 -6.64 10.47 -9.16
N GLY A 283 -5.79 10.06 -8.22
CA GLY A 283 -5.65 8.65 -7.81
C GLY A 283 -6.92 8.10 -7.17
N ILE A 284 -7.50 8.78 -6.20
CA ILE A 284 -8.75 8.36 -5.54
C ILE A 284 -9.89 8.26 -6.56
N GLU A 285 -10.04 9.25 -7.45
CA GLU A 285 -11.06 9.24 -8.48
C GLU A 285 -10.92 8.06 -9.44
N GLU A 286 -9.69 7.64 -9.75
CA GLU A 286 -9.44 6.48 -10.60
C GLU A 286 -9.66 5.15 -9.85
N MET A 287 -9.24 5.06 -8.58
CA MET A 287 -9.47 3.88 -7.74
C MET A 287 -10.97 3.62 -7.54
N VAL A 288 -11.76 4.66 -7.27
CA VAL A 288 -13.22 4.59 -7.05
C VAL A 288 -13.97 3.99 -8.25
N LYS A 289 -13.47 4.20 -9.48
CA LYS A 289 -14.06 3.61 -10.70
C LYS A 289 -13.88 2.10 -10.77
N GLN A 290 -12.90 1.55 -10.06
CA GLN A 290 -12.51 0.15 -10.18
C GLN A 290 -13.35 -0.81 -9.33
N ASP A 291 -14.22 -0.29 -8.49
CA ASP A 291 -15.16 -1.02 -7.63
C ASP A 291 -14.49 -2.11 -6.77
N ILE A 292 -13.42 -1.72 -6.10
CA ILE A 292 -12.69 -2.53 -5.11
C ILE A 292 -12.52 -1.72 -3.81
N PRO A 293 -12.32 -2.39 -2.66
CA PRO A 293 -12.11 -1.71 -1.38
C PRO A 293 -10.93 -0.74 -1.41
N ILE A 294 -11.14 0.45 -0.84
CA ILE A 294 -10.12 1.49 -0.71
C ILE A 294 -10.05 1.89 0.77
N PHE A 295 -8.95 1.52 1.43
CA PHE A 295 -8.68 1.84 2.84
C PHE A 295 -7.71 3.00 2.91
N VAL A 296 -8.21 4.22 3.00
CA VAL A 296 -7.36 5.42 3.08
C VAL A 296 -6.80 5.55 4.48
N ARG A 297 -5.48 5.60 4.60
CA ARG A 297 -4.76 5.86 5.84
C ARG A 297 -4.39 7.32 5.95
N MET A 298 -4.69 7.93 7.09
CA MET A 298 -4.31 9.30 7.40
C MET A 298 -3.51 9.36 8.69
N LEU A 299 -2.18 9.47 8.58
CA LEU A 299 -1.31 9.69 9.71
C LEU A 299 -1.48 11.11 10.23
N VAL A 300 -1.86 11.26 11.48
CA VAL A 300 -2.06 12.57 12.10
C VAL A 300 -0.73 13.20 12.44
N LEU A 301 -0.39 14.28 11.74
CA LEU A 301 0.78 15.11 12.02
C LEU A 301 0.38 16.27 12.91
N PRO A 302 0.98 16.43 14.12
CA PRO A 302 0.69 17.54 15.02
C PRO A 302 0.83 18.91 14.35
N GLY A 303 -0.12 19.80 14.58
CA GLY A 303 -0.11 21.14 14.00
C GLY A 303 -0.65 21.24 12.57
N HIS A 304 -1.02 20.12 11.93
CA HIS A 304 -1.52 20.08 10.55
C HIS A 304 -3.03 19.77 10.45
N THR A 305 -3.74 19.85 11.57
CA THR A 305 -5.19 19.58 11.63
C THR A 305 -5.97 20.45 10.65
N GLU A 306 -5.80 21.76 10.69
CA GLU A 306 -6.60 22.71 9.88
C GLU A 306 -6.14 22.75 8.41
N CYS A 307 -4.83 22.70 8.17
CA CYS A 307 -4.30 22.89 6.82
C CYS A 307 -4.28 21.62 5.96
N CYS A 308 -4.35 20.43 6.59
CA CYS A 308 -4.30 19.16 5.88
C CYS A 308 -5.41 18.19 6.27
N HIS A 309 -5.54 17.82 7.56
CA HIS A 309 -6.39 16.70 7.93
C HIS A 309 -7.89 16.97 7.75
N LEU A 310 -8.41 18.10 8.22
CA LEU A 310 -9.83 18.42 8.05
C LEU A 310 -10.23 18.55 6.56
N PRO A 311 -9.46 19.26 5.70
CA PRO A 311 -9.76 19.32 4.27
C PRO A 311 -9.67 17.94 3.57
N LEU A 312 -8.75 17.06 3.98
CA LEU A 312 -8.66 15.69 3.45
C LEU A 312 -9.90 14.87 3.84
N ILE A 313 -10.33 14.95 5.10
CA ILE A 313 -11.56 14.29 5.57
C ILE A 313 -12.78 14.79 4.77
N GLU A 314 -12.90 16.09 4.59
CA GLU A 314 -13.99 16.69 3.80
C GLU A 314 -13.96 16.22 2.35
N TYR A 315 -12.79 16.19 1.72
CA TYR A 315 -12.65 15.66 0.36
C TYR A 315 -13.06 14.19 0.27
N LEU A 316 -12.54 13.34 1.18
CA LEU A 316 -12.78 11.90 1.18
C LEU A 316 -14.25 11.54 1.49
N SER A 317 -14.97 12.39 2.26
CA SER A 317 -16.37 12.16 2.59
C SER A 317 -17.28 12.11 1.36
N LYS A 318 -16.85 12.68 0.23
CA LYS A 318 -17.58 12.60 -1.05
C LYS A 318 -17.63 11.15 -1.60
N TYR A 319 -16.74 10.29 -1.14
CA TYR A 319 -16.59 8.90 -1.58
C TYR A 319 -16.86 7.89 -0.47
N LYS A 320 -17.53 8.30 0.61
CA LYS A 320 -17.75 7.49 1.82
C LYS A 320 -18.40 6.12 1.59
N GLU A 321 -19.11 5.94 0.49
CA GLU A 321 -19.72 4.65 0.11
C GLU A 321 -18.72 3.66 -0.50
N LYS A 322 -17.53 4.12 -0.90
CA LYS A 322 -16.49 3.32 -1.58
C LYS A 322 -15.12 3.38 -0.91
N VAL A 323 -14.94 4.35 -0.01
CA VAL A 323 -13.68 4.63 0.67
C VAL A 323 -13.90 4.51 2.17
N TRP A 324 -13.08 3.74 2.86
CA TRP A 324 -13.02 3.72 4.32
C TRP A 324 -11.80 4.50 4.80
N LEU A 325 -11.98 5.25 5.88
CA LEU A 325 -10.94 6.11 6.44
C LEU A 325 -10.36 5.51 7.73
N ASN A 326 -9.05 5.38 7.77
CA ASN A 326 -8.28 4.97 8.94
C ASN A 326 -7.44 6.15 9.45
N ILE A 327 -7.86 6.78 10.56
CA ILE A 327 -7.15 7.90 11.18
C ILE A 327 -6.14 7.34 12.18
N LEU A 328 -4.85 7.57 11.92
CA LEU A 328 -3.75 6.96 12.65
C LEU A 328 -3.01 7.98 13.53
N GLY A 329 -3.13 7.83 14.85
CA GLY A 329 -2.43 8.67 15.85
C GLY A 329 -1.00 8.21 16.16
N GLN A 330 -0.46 7.28 15.40
CA GLN A 330 0.82 6.61 15.66
C GLN A 330 2.07 7.42 15.28
N TYR A 331 1.91 8.70 14.97
CA TYR A 331 3.04 9.55 14.70
C TYR A 331 3.94 9.69 15.94
N TYR A 332 5.23 9.52 15.77
CA TYR A 332 6.24 9.95 16.72
C TYR A 332 7.36 10.72 15.99
N PRO A 333 7.97 11.72 16.66
CA PRO A 333 9.05 12.48 16.05
C PRO A 333 10.20 11.57 15.63
N PRO A 334 10.73 11.72 14.40
CA PRO A 334 11.98 11.07 14.05
C PRO A 334 13.14 11.63 14.87
N ASP A 335 14.25 10.91 14.89
CA ASP A 335 15.46 11.39 15.58
C ASP A 335 15.80 12.83 15.11
N ILE A 336 15.94 13.74 16.08
CA ILE A 336 15.95 15.22 15.92
C ILE A 336 17.08 15.73 15.00
N SER A 337 18.04 14.88 14.66
CA SER A 337 19.13 15.25 13.75
C SER A 337 18.69 15.63 12.33
N ARG A 338 17.39 15.46 11.97
CA ARG A 338 16.97 15.53 10.57
C ARG A 338 16.44 16.85 10.06
N LYS A 339 15.59 17.60 10.74
CA LYS A 339 15.13 18.96 10.38
C LYS A 339 14.23 19.61 11.44
N GLU A 340 14.40 20.93 11.64
CA GLU A 340 13.60 21.78 12.54
C GLU A 340 12.10 21.90 12.17
N THR A 341 11.70 21.52 10.94
CA THR A 341 10.32 21.66 10.43
C THR A 341 9.41 20.48 10.81
N VAL A 342 9.96 19.43 11.41
CA VAL A 342 9.20 18.22 11.76
C VAL A 342 8.49 18.43 13.10
N PRO A 343 7.20 18.05 13.24
CA PRO A 343 6.53 18.12 14.54
C PRO A 343 7.32 17.37 15.62
N SER A 344 7.64 18.05 16.70
CA SER A 344 8.52 17.54 17.77
C SER A 344 7.78 16.71 18.84
N ARG A 345 6.48 16.53 18.70
CA ARG A 345 5.61 15.82 19.64
C ARG A 345 4.68 14.85 18.94
N LYS A 346 4.10 13.94 19.69
CA LYS A 346 2.97 13.11 19.25
C LYS A 346 1.67 13.95 19.13
N PRO A 347 0.65 13.49 18.38
CA PRO A 347 -0.67 14.12 18.38
C PRO A 347 -1.27 14.10 19.79
N PHE A 348 -1.93 15.17 20.18
CA PHE A 348 -2.72 15.18 21.42
C PHE A 348 -4.03 14.41 21.24
N LEU A 349 -4.56 13.87 22.31
CA LEU A 349 -5.86 13.19 22.29
C LEU A 349 -6.96 14.12 21.75
N SER A 350 -6.95 15.41 22.12
CA SER A 350 -7.89 16.40 21.62
C SER A 350 -7.80 16.64 20.11
N GLU A 351 -6.60 16.52 19.50
CA GLU A 351 -6.44 16.58 18.05
C GLU A 351 -7.09 15.34 17.39
N MET A 352 -6.88 14.17 17.98
CA MET A 352 -7.49 12.93 17.52
C MET A 352 -9.02 12.96 17.63
N GLU A 353 -9.55 13.33 18.79
CA GLU A 353 -10.99 13.45 19.04
C GLU A 353 -11.67 14.42 18.07
N LYS A 354 -11.02 15.55 17.80
CA LYS A 354 -11.51 16.52 16.81
C LYS A 354 -11.65 15.91 15.43
N LEU A 355 -10.63 15.17 14.97
CA LEU A 355 -10.64 14.55 13.65
C LEU A 355 -11.67 13.42 13.55
N PHE A 356 -11.76 12.56 14.56
CA PHE A 356 -12.80 11.52 14.62
C PHE A 356 -14.21 12.09 14.62
N SER A 357 -14.48 13.09 15.48
CA SER A 357 -15.81 13.74 15.54
C SER A 357 -16.16 14.43 14.23
N TYR A 358 -15.17 15.02 13.56
CA TYR A 358 -15.39 15.65 12.26
C TYR A 358 -15.72 14.63 11.18
N ALA A 359 -14.95 13.54 11.14
CA ALA A 359 -15.15 12.46 10.18
C ALA A 359 -16.51 11.76 10.38
N GLU A 360 -16.89 11.44 11.63
CA GLU A 360 -18.20 10.85 11.93
C GLU A 360 -19.36 11.75 11.49
N ARG A 361 -19.25 13.05 11.69
CA ARG A 361 -20.29 14.00 11.27
C ARG A 361 -20.50 14.00 9.76
N LEU A 362 -19.44 13.80 8.96
CA LEU A 362 -19.51 13.84 7.50
C LEU A 362 -19.85 12.47 6.89
N GLY A 363 -19.24 11.43 7.40
CA GLY A 363 -19.29 10.09 6.79
C GLY A 363 -20.14 9.07 7.55
N GLY A 364 -20.45 9.32 8.82
CA GLY A 364 -21.07 8.35 9.72
C GLY A 364 -20.03 7.41 10.38
N PRO A 365 -20.48 6.62 11.38
CA PRO A 365 -19.59 5.76 12.16
C PRO A 365 -19.00 4.60 11.32
N ASP A 366 -19.74 4.11 10.35
CA ASP A 366 -19.34 2.95 9.52
C ASP A 366 -18.26 3.31 8.49
N TRP A 367 -17.98 4.60 8.32
CA TRP A 367 -16.91 5.07 7.45
C TRP A 367 -15.51 4.92 8.06
N LEU A 368 -15.41 4.83 9.39
CA LEU A 368 -14.16 4.86 10.14
C LEU A 368 -13.68 3.45 10.53
N LEU A 369 -12.60 2.98 9.90
CA LEU A 369 -11.98 1.69 10.26
C LEU A 369 -11.30 1.72 11.64
N SER A 370 -10.71 2.85 12.01
CA SER A 370 -9.99 3.00 13.27
C SER A 370 -10.87 2.80 14.50
N LYS A 371 -12.15 3.14 14.40
CA LYS A 371 -13.10 3.02 15.52
C LYS A 371 -13.48 1.57 15.80
N GLU A 372 -13.61 0.76 14.77
CA GLU A 372 -13.86 -0.69 14.93
C GLU A 372 -12.68 -1.42 15.56
N ARG A 373 -11.48 -0.87 15.40
CA ARG A 373 -10.25 -1.45 15.97
C ARG A 373 -9.98 -1.01 17.40
N GLY A 374 -10.78 -0.10 17.96
CA GLY A 374 -10.46 0.46 19.26
C GLY A 374 -9.11 1.18 19.28
N THR A 375 -8.70 1.77 18.16
CA THR A 375 -7.41 2.48 18.01
C THR A 375 -7.32 3.76 18.84
N PHE A 376 -8.31 4.04 19.66
CA PHE A 376 -8.12 4.90 20.81
C PHE A 376 -7.22 4.21 21.85
N PRO A 377 -6.24 4.92 22.39
CA PRO A 377 -5.33 4.36 23.36
C PRO A 377 -6.12 3.72 24.51
N GLY A 378 -6.08 2.41 24.60
CA GLY A 378 -6.32 1.77 25.86
C GLY A 378 -7.31 0.64 26.01
N ASN A 379 -8.06 0.18 25.03
CA ASN A 379 -9.07 -0.85 25.32
C ASN A 379 -9.17 -2.02 24.31
N ASP A 380 -8.31 -2.08 23.29
CA ASP A 380 -8.33 -3.19 22.35
C ASP A 380 -7.03 -4.00 22.44
N PRO A 381 -7.08 -5.31 22.73
CA PRO A 381 -5.89 -6.17 22.72
C PRO A 381 -5.23 -6.29 21.33
N ALA A 382 -5.94 -5.91 20.25
CA ALA A 382 -5.36 -5.79 18.93
C ALA A 382 -4.65 -4.44 18.67
N THR A 383 -4.65 -3.53 19.63
CA THR A 383 -3.98 -2.23 19.51
C THR A 383 -2.47 -2.43 19.69
N PRO A 384 -1.63 -2.00 18.74
CA PRO A 384 -0.19 -2.15 18.89
C PRO A 384 0.33 -1.56 20.18
N PHE A 385 1.27 -2.25 20.83
CA PHE A 385 1.89 -1.94 22.13
C PHE A 385 2.27 -0.46 22.33
N TRP A 386 2.71 0.23 21.29
CA TRP A 386 3.07 1.65 21.35
C TRP A 386 1.88 2.58 21.62
N SER A 387 0.63 2.17 21.38
CA SER A 387 -0.55 2.97 21.72
C SER A 387 -0.88 2.94 23.22
N GLN A 388 -0.44 1.91 23.96
CA GLN A 388 -0.60 1.84 25.41
C GLN A 388 0.36 2.79 26.14
N ARG A 389 1.55 3.06 25.58
CA ARG A 389 2.48 4.06 26.11
C ARG A 389 1.92 5.48 26.11
N TYR A 390 0.93 5.75 25.27
CA TYR A 390 0.27 7.07 25.20
C TYR A 390 -0.39 7.50 26.52
N LYS A 391 -0.86 6.55 27.33
CA LYS A 391 -1.58 6.86 28.58
C LYS A 391 -0.66 7.29 29.71
N GLU A 392 0.58 6.85 29.72
CA GLU A 392 1.49 7.09 30.84
C GLU A 392 2.27 8.40 30.71
N GLU A 393 2.51 8.89 29.50
CA GLU A 393 3.34 10.08 29.26
C GLU A 393 2.55 11.42 29.20
N GLU A 394 1.23 11.39 28.94
CA GLU A 394 0.40 12.62 28.92
C GLU A 394 0.06 13.17 30.31
N PHE A 395 0.24 12.39 31.38
CA PHE A 395 -0.11 12.79 32.75
C PHE A 395 1.07 13.34 33.56
N THR A 396 2.26 13.47 33.01
CA THR A 396 3.46 13.89 33.71
C THR A 396 4.11 15.20 33.21
N SER A 397 3.39 16.00 32.40
CA SER A 397 3.89 17.32 31.97
C SER A 397 2.92 18.43 32.27
#